data_a5c04678fbc0a572a53ccca4341a2cba
#
_entry.id   a5c04678fbc0a572a53ccca4341a2cba
#
_cell.length_a   1.000
_cell.length_b   1.000
_cell.length_c   1.000
_cell.angle_alpha   90.00
_cell.angle_beta   90.00
_cell.angle_gamma   90.00
#
_symmetry.space_group_name_H-M   'P 1'
#
loop_
_entity.id
_entity.type
_entity.pdbx_description
1 polymer ?
#
loop_
_entity_poly.entity_id
_entity_poly.type
_entity_poly.pdbx_seq_one_letter_code
_entity_poly.pdbx_strand_id
1 'polypeptide(L)'
;MTTVTLFQLALAMAAQAEAPWPDPERFRTAIEAFEGEDRKAPPPSGAIVGTGSSSMRFWSVGDRFASDLSPLTVINRGFGGSVMHDVETFLEPLVLKHQPRAVLIYEGDNDVAEGVSVNDILASYDRVQSRLDQLPSPPRVYWLAVKPSLARWSLWPQMQAVNDGLRERASRHPRITFVDVATPMLNEQGMPREDIFIADGLHMNAKGYDLWREALRPVLLQAELEFERAP
;
A
#
# COMPACT_ATOMS: atom_id res chain seq x y z
N MET A 1 -50.84 -44.54 -0.44
CA MET A 1 -50.82 -43.12 -0.01
C MET A 1 -49.51 -42.84 0.70
N THR A 2 -48.52 -42.34 -0.02
CA THR A 2 -47.17 -42.12 0.51
C THR A 2 -46.89 -40.61 0.42
N THR A 3 -46.85 -39.98 1.59
CA THR A 3 -46.63 -38.53 1.72
C THR A 3 -45.12 -38.26 1.59
N VAL A 4 -44.70 -37.58 0.51
CA VAL A 4 -43.33 -37.12 0.31
C VAL A 4 -43.18 -35.78 1.00
N THR A 5 -42.41 -35.75 2.07
CA THR A 5 -42.03 -34.52 2.77
C THR A 5 -40.89 -33.86 2.05
N LEU A 6 -41.17 -32.74 1.40
CA LEU A 6 -40.15 -31.84 0.79
C LEU A 6 -39.38 -31.14 1.91
N PHE A 7 -38.16 -31.55 2.13
CA PHE A 7 -37.16 -30.76 2.86
C PHE A 7 -36.74 -29.58 1.97
N GLN A 8 -37.28 -28.41 2.27
CA GLN A 8 -36.71 -27.16 1.73
C GLN A 8 -35.37 -26.92 2.39
N LEU A 9 -34.30 -27.14 1.62
CA LEU A 9 -32.98 -26.62 1.96
C LEU A 9 -33.02 -25.10 1.81
N ALA A 10 -33.23 -24.39 2.90
CA ALA A 10 -32.95 -22.96 2.96
C ALA A 10 -31.42 -22.81 2.97
N LEU A 11 -30.84 -22.49 1.82
CA LEU A 11 -29.47 -22.01 1.71
C LEU A 11 -29.45 -20.62 2.35
N ALA A 12 -29.10 -20.53 3.61
CA ALA A 12 -28.77 -19.27 4.23
C ALA A 12 -27.48 -18.76 3.56
N MET A 13 -27.61 -17.87 2.59
CA MET A 13 -26.52 -16.99 2.20
C MET A 13 -26.22 -16.14 3.45
N ALA A 14 -25.19 -16.53 4.19
CA ALA A 14 -24.60 -15.64 5.17
C ALA A 14 -24.18 -14.39 4.38
N ALA A 15 -24.89 -13.29 4.57
CA ALA A 15 -24.40 -11.99 4.16
C ALA A 15 -23.04 -11.85 4.84
N GLN A 16 -21.96 -11.85 4.06
CA GLN A 16 -20.65 -11.47 4.58
C GLN A 16 -20.86 -10.07 5.14
N ALA A 17 -20.73 -9.92 6.46
CA ALA A 17 -20.68 -8.60 7.05
C ALA A 17 -19.55 -7.86 6.32
N GLU A 18 -19.86 -6.70 5.75
CA GLU A 18 -18.84 -5.85 5.15
C GLU A 18 -17.75 -5.62 6.19
N ALA A 19 -16.48 -5.70 5.75
CA ALA A 19 -15.37 -5.42 6.63
C ALA A 19 -15.58 -4.04 7.28
N PRO A 20 -15.19 -3.83 8.55
CA PRO A 20 -15.44 -2.58 9.28
C PRO A 20 -14.51 -1.48 8.77
N TRP A 21 -14.57 -1.19 7.48
CA TRP A 21 -13.81 -0.13 6.86
C TRP A 21 -14.34 1.23 7.30
N PRO A 22 -13.46 2.18 7.64
CA PRO A 22 -13.85 3.57 7.78
C PRO A 22 -14.41 4.13 6.48
N ASP A 23 -15.34 5.10 6.56
CA ASP A 23 -15.90 5.75 5.38
C ASP A 23 -14.80 6.47 4.57
N PRO A 24 -14.54 6.09 3.30
CA PRO A 24 -13.53 6.73 2.47
C PRO A 24 -13.78 8.22 2.21
N GLU A 25 -15.02 8.69 2.27
CA GLU A 25 -15.37 10.09 2.02
C GLU A 25 -14.65 11.07 2.95
N ARG A 26 -14.12 10.61 4.11
CA ARG A 26 -13.27 11.42 4.98
C ARG A 26 -12.00 11.95 4.29
N PHE A 27 -11.60 11.34 3.17
CA PHE A 27 -10.43 11.75 2.38
C PHE A 27 -10.76 12.57 1.15
N ARG A 28 -12.04 12.87 0.85
CA ARG A 28 -12.47 13.62 -0.34
C ARG A 28 -11.64 14.90 -0.55
N THR A 29 -11.49 15.72 0.50
CA THR A 29 -10.72 16.95 0.42
C THR A 29 -9.23 16.73 0.10
N ALA A 30 -8.62 15.67 0.62
CA ALA A 30 -7.23 15.35 0.34
C ALA A 30 -7.05 14.90 -1.12
N ILE A 31 -8.00 14.12 -1.63
CA ILE A 31 -8.00 13.67 -3.04
C ILE A 31 -8.20 14.86 -3.98
N GLU A 32 -9.16 15.74 -3.69
CA GLU A 32 -9.40 16.98 -4.48
C GLU A 32 -8.18 17.91 -4.49
N ALA A 33 -7.40 17.93 -3.38
CA ALA A 33 -6.15 18.68 -3.33
C ALA A 33 -5.12 18.14 -4.33
N PHE A 34 -4.90 16.81 -4.40
CA PHE A 34 -4.05 16.19 -5.40
C PHE A 34 -4.52 16.52 -6.84
N GLU A 35 -5.81 16.44 -7.09
CA GLU A 35 -6.35 16.80 -8.41
C GLU A 35 -6.14 18.28 -8.73
N GLY A 36 -6.23 19.15 -7.71
CA GLY A 36 -5.95 20.57 -7.83
C GLY A 36 -4.49 20.88 -8.15
N GLU A 37 -3.56 20.14 -7.54
CA GLU A 37 -2.13 20.21 -7.85
C GLU A 37 -1.85 19.73 -9.27
N ASP A 38 -2.42 18.60 -9.68
CA ASP A 38 -2.26 18.04 -11.03
C ASP A 38 -2.76 18.97 -12.12
N ARG A 39 -3.85 19.72 -11.87
CA ARG A 39 -4.35 20.74 -12.81
C ARG A 39 -3.38 21.92 -12.99
N LYS A 40 -2.64 22.26 -11.91
CA LYS A 40 -1.65 23.37 -11.94
C LYS A 40 -0.32 22.96 -12.54
N ALA A 41 0.12 21.75 -12.20
CA ALA A 41 1.39 21.17 -12.65
C ALA A 41 1.17 19.66 -12.93
N PRO A 42 0.75 19.31 -14.17
CA PRO A 42 0.54 17.93 -14.53
C PRO A 42 1.79 17.10 -14.30
N PRO A 43 1.70 15.99 -13.54
CA PRO A 43 2.85 15.14 -13.31
C PRO A 43 3.29 14.44 -14.60
N PRO A 44 4.57 14.01 -14.69
CA PRO A 44 5.08 13.32 -15.86
C PRO A 44 4.32 12.02 -16.14
N SER A 45 3.96 11.78 -17.40
CA SER A 45 3.36 10.51 -17.82
C SER A 45 4.37 9.37 -17.67
N GLY A 46 3.90 8.19 -17.26
CA GLY A 46 4.76 7.02 -17.09
C GLY A 46 5.68 7.08 -15.86
N ALA A 47 5.43 7.99 -14.92
CA ALA A 47 6.13 8.02 -13.65
C ALA A 47 5.82 6.78 -12.79
N ILE A 48 6.63 6.54 -11.77
CA ILE A 48 6.32 5.60 -10.70
C ILE A 48 5.43 6.32 -9.68
N VAL A 49 4.25 5.80 -9.41
CA VAL A 49 3.31 6.38 -8.44
C VAL A 49 3.42 5.64 -7.12
N GLY A 50 3.78 6.36 -6.05
CA GLY A 50 3.70 5.87 -4.67
C GLY A 50 2.38 6.28 -4.04
N THR A 51 1.63 5.34 -3.47
CA THR A 51 0.38 5.60 -2.73
C THR A 51 0.33 4.82 -1.43
N GLY A 52 -0.56 5.24 -0.55
CA GLY A 52 -0.75 4.62 0.76
C GLY A 52 -0.81 5.64 1.89
N SER A 53 -0.57 5.17 3.11
CA SER A 53 -0.86 5.90 4.34
C SER A 53 0.17 7.00 4.70
N SER A 54 0.14 7.41 5.97
CA SER A 54 1.01 8.47 6.50
C SER A 54 2.50 8.20 6.29
N SER A 55 2.95 6.94 6.27
CA SER A 55 4.34 6.62 6.00
C SER A 55 4.75 7.01 4.57
N MET A 56 3.88 6.84 3.58
CA MET A 56 4.12 7.34 2.21
C MET A 56 4.06 8.87 2.17
N ARG A 57 3.03 9.48 2.77
CA ARG A 57 2.88 10.93 2.83
C ARG A 57 4.10 11.63 3.43
N PHE A 58 4.57 11.17 4.59
CA PHE A 58 5.70 11.81 5.29
C PHE A 58 7.04 11.58 4.57
N TRP A 59 7.16 10.57 3.72
CA TRP A 59 8.36 10.41 2.90
C TRP A 59 8.57 11.56 1.90
N SER A 60 7.53 12.31 1.58
CA SER A 60 7.63 13.48 0.69
C SER A 60 8.09 14.76 1.39
N VAL A 61 8.23 14.77 2.71
CA VAL A 61 8.67 15.99 3.41
C VAL A 61 10.08 16.40 2.93
N GLY A 62 10.20 17.63 2.43
CA GLY A 62 11.45 18.16 1.89
C GLY A 62 11.93 17.48 0.60
N ASP A 63 10.99 17.07 -0.26
CA ASP A 63 11.26 16.35 -1.53
C ASP A 63 12.01 15.02 -1.36
N ARG A 64 12.01 14.47 -0.15
CA ARG A 64 12.80 13.30 0.18
C ARG A 64 12.44 12.09 -0.69
N PHE A 65 11.17 11.83 -0.95
CA PHE A 65 10.73 10.69 -1.77
C PHE A 65 11.39 10.70 -3.15
N ALA A 66 11.38 11.84 -3.83
CA ALA A 66 12.01 11.99 -5.14
C ALA A 66 13.55 11.91 -5.05
N SER A 67 14.14 12.54 -4.04
CA SER A 67 15.58 12.51 -3.81
C SER A 67 16.11 11.11 -3.50
N ASP A 68 15.43 10.37 -2.61
CA ASP A 68 15.82 9.02 -2.20
C ASP A 68 15.74 8.01 -3.36
N LEU A 69 14.80 8.22 -4.29
CA LEU A 69 14.58 7.32 -5.43
C LEU A 69 15.22 7.81 -6.74
N SER A 70 15.93 8.95 -6.71
CA SER A 70 16.66 9.47 -7.87
C SER A 70 17.59 8.38 -8.46
N PRO A 71 17.73 8.27 -9.82
CA PRO A 71 17.23 9.18 -10.87
C PRO A 71 15.81 8.85 -11.36
N LEU A 72 15.04 8.01 -10.67
CA LEU A 72 13.71 7.60 -11.12
C LEU A 72 12.71 8.75 -11.03
N THR A 73 11.86 8.88 -12.05
CA THR A 73 10.73 9.81 -12.04
C THR A 73 9.59 9.24 -11.21
N VAL A 74 9.29 9.89 -10.08
CA VAL A 74 8.32 9.41 -9.09
C VAL A 74 7.29 10.47 -8.73
N ILE A 75 6.09 10.03 -8.36
CA ILE A 75 4.99 10.87 -7.85
C ILE A 75 4.53 10.28 -6.53
N ASN A 76 4.40 11.08 -5.48
CA ASN A 76 3.84 10.62 -4.21
C ASN A 76 2.38 11.04 -4.08
N ARG A 77 1.51 10.06 -3.84
CA ARG A 77 0.07 10.18 -3.57
C ARG A 77 -0.30 9.51 -2.24
N GLY A 78 0.61 9.59 -1.26
CA GLY A 78 0.34 9.16 0.10
C GLY A 78 -0.58 10.12 0.84
N PHE A 79 -1.55 9.60 1.59
CA PHE A 79 -2.50 10.39 2.39
C PHE A 79 -2.66 9.78 3.78
N GLY A 80 -2.42 10.60 4.81
CA GLY A 80 -2.22 10.11 6.18
C GLY A 80 -3.48 9.52 6.80
N GLY A 81 -3.35 8.33 7.42
CA GLY A 81 -4.45 7.65 8.10
C GLY A 81 -5.29 6.75 7.20
N SER A 82 -4.92 6.58 5.93
CA SER A 82 -5.63 5.70 4.99
C SER A 82 -5.44 4.23 5.35
N VAL A 83 -6.41 3.44 4.92
CA VAL A 83 -6.43 1.97 4.90
C VAL A 83 -6.50 1.50 3.44
N MET A 84 -6.27 0.23 3.18
CA MET A 84 -6.22 -0.29 1.81
C MET A 84 -7.51 -0.06 1.01
N HIS A 85 -8.67 -0.06 1.69
CA HIS A 85 -9.95 0.25 1.07
C HIS A 85 -10.06 1.70 0.57
N ASP A 86 -9.39 2.64 1.22
CA ASP A 86 -9.34 4.04 0.74
C ASP A 86 -8.53 4.14 -0.57
N VAL A 87 -7.39 3.43 -0.64
CA VAL A 87 -6.61 3.33 -1.90
C VAL A 87 -7.44 2.67 -3.00
N GLU A 88 -8.18 1.60 -2.67
CA GLU A 88 -9.09 0.93 -3.62
C GLU A 88 -10.17 1.88 -4.14
N THR A 89 -10.81 2.63 -3.25
CA THR A 89 -11.88 3.58 -3.57
C THR A 89 -11.40 4.70 -4.47
N PHE A 90 -10.25 5.30 -4.12
CA PHE A 90 -9.69 6.43 -4.85
C PHE A 90 -8.60 6.04 -5.85
N LEU A 91 -8.56 4.79 -6.29
CA LEU A 91 -7.51 4.29 -7.19
C LEU A 91 -7.42 5.10 -8.49
N GLU A 92 -8.56 5.53 -9.05
CA GLU A 92 -8.60 6.32 -10.28
C GLU A 92 -7.86 7.67 -10.12
N PRO A 93 -8.24 8.58 -9.20
CA PRO A 93 -7.58 9.86 -9.04
C PRO A 93 -6.16 9.77 -8.46
N LEU A 94 -5.84 8.70 -7.71
CA LEU A 94 -4.52 8.55 -7.12
C LEU A 94 -3.49 7.94 -8.07
N VAL A 95 -3.91 6.98 -8.90
CA VAL A 95 -3.01 6.10 -9.64
C VAL A 95 -3.35 6.01 -11.12
N LEU A 96 -4.58 5.55 -11.47
CA LEU A 96 -4.87 5.12 -12.85
C LEU A 96 -4.78 6.25 -13.86
N LYS A 97 -5.27 7.45 -13.53
CA LYS A 97 -5.21 8.64 -14.40
C LYS A 97 -3.80 9.03 -14.82
N HIS A 98 -2.78 8.66 -14.04
CA HIS A 98 -1.38 8.98 -14.33
C HIS A 98 -0.73 8.01 -15.33
N GLN A 99 -1.42 6.92 -15.68
CA GLN A 99 -0.87 5.87 -16.56
C GLN A 99 0.54 5.44 -16.11
N PRO A 100 0.71 5.03 -14.85
CA PRO A 100 2.04 4.79 -14.29
C PRO A 100 2.70 3.58 -14.94
N ARG A 101 4.03 3.60 -15.10
CA ARG A 101 4.80 2.39 -15.47
C ARG A 101 4.98 1.44 -14.30
N ALA A 102 4.95 1.99 -13.08
CA ALA A 102 5.02 1.21 -11.86
C ALA A 102 4.24 1.88 -10.71
N VAL A 103 3.80 1.08 -9.74
CA VAL A 103 3.05 1.54 -8.57
C VAL A 103 3.69 0.98 -7.31
N LEU A 104 3.96 1.85 -6.32
CA LEU A 104 4.34 1.47 -4.96
C LEU A 104 3.12 1.58 -4.06
N ILE A 105 2.80 0.54 -3.30
CA ILE A 105 1.67 0.55 -2.35
C ILE A 105 2.16 0.21 -0.96
N TYR A 106 1.86 1.09 0.01
CA TYR A 106 2.08 0.85 1.42
C TYR A 106 0.79 1.07 2.21
N GLU A 107 0.17 -0.01 2.65
CA GLU A 107 -1.00 -0.04 3.54
C GLU A 107 -0.97 -1.29 4.43
N GLY A 108 -1.85 -1.33 5.41
CA GLY A 108 -2.05 -2.49 6.28
C GLY A 108 -1.85 -2.19 7.77
N ASP A 109 -1.02 -1.23 8.16
CA ASP A 109 -0.80 -0.93 9.58
C ASP A 109 -1.99 -0.18 10.21
N ASN A 110 -2.67 0.69 9.47
CA ASN A 110 -3.92 1.30 9.90
C ASN A 110 -5.08 0.31 9.82
N ASP A 111 -5.14 -0.50 8.77
CA ASP A 111 -6.14 -1.54 8.59
C ASP A 111 -6.20 -2.47 9.81
N VAL A 112 -5.04 -3.00 10.21
CA VAL A 112 -4.93 -3.85 11.40
C VAL A 112 -5.31 -3.09 12.67
N ALA A 113 -4.94 -1.81 12.79
CA ALA A 113 -5.28 -0.98 13.95
C ALA A 113 -6.79 -0.66 14.03
N GLU A 114 -7.47 -0.58 12.89
CA GLU A 114 -8.94 -0.43 12.80
C GLU A 114 -9.67 -1.78 12.99
N GLY A 115 -8.95 -2.88 13.20
CA GLY A 115 -9.52 -4.20 13.43
C GLY A 115 -9.99 -4.92 12.18
N VAL A 116 -9.56 -4.48 11.00
CA VAL A 116 -9.86 -5.16 9.74
C VAL A 116 -9.14 -6.51 9.70
N SER A 117 -9.84 -7.54 9.24
CA SER A 117 -9.26 -8.88 9.18
C SER A 117 -8.13 -8.96 8.13
N VAL A 118 -7.15 -9.82 8.37
CA VAL A 118 -6.07 -10.09 7.41
C VAL A 118 -6.62 -10.48 6.03
N ASN A 119 -7.68 -11.30 6.00
CA ASN A 119 -8.30 -11.73 4.74
C ASN A 119 -8.94 -10.56 3.98
N ASP A 120 -9.62 -9.66 4.67
CA ASP A 120 -10.25 -8.50 4.03
C ASP A 120 -9.20 -7.51 3.49
N ILE A 121 -8.12 -7.29 4.25
CA ILE A 121 -6.97 -6.47 3.79
C ILE A 121 -6.41 -7.07 2.49
N LEU A 122 -6.09 -8.37 2.51
CA LEU A 122 -5.52 -9.06 1.35
C LEU A 122 -6.48 -9.08 0.15
N ALA A 123 -7.79 -9.23 0.39
CA ALA A 123 -8.80 -9.16 -0.66
C ALA A 123 -8.89 -7.77 -1.30
N SER A 124 -8.69 -6.69 -0.52
CA SER A 124 -8.64 -5.32 -1.06
C SER A 124 -7.39 -5.12 -1.94
N TYR A 125 -6.22 -5.65 -1.54
CA TYR A 125 -5.03 -5.69 -2.39
C TYR A 125 -5.28 -6.44 -3.70
N ASP A 126 -5.96 -7.59 -3.65
CA ASP A 126 -6.30 -8.38 -4.85
C ASP A 126 -7.23 -7.60 -5.80
N ARG A 127 -8.21 -6.84 -5.28
CA ARG A 127 -9.10 -6.00 -6.08
C ARG A 127 -8.37 -4.83 -6.74
N VAL A 128 -7.48 -4.17 -6.00
CA VAL A 128 -6.63 -3.11 -6.57
C VAL A 128 -5.74 -3.68 -7.68
N GLN A 129 -5.08 -4.83 -7.43
CA GLN A 129 -4.25 -5.48 -8.45
C GLN A 129 -5.05 -5.85 -9.70
N SER A 130 -6.25 -6.40 -9.54
CA SER A 130 -7.13 -6.75 -10.66
C SER A 130 -7.47 -5.53 -11.53
N ARG A 131 -7.67 -4.36 -10.91
CA ARG A 131 -7.91 -3.11 -11.66
C ARG A 131 -6.67 -2.62 -12.40
N LEU A 132 -5.48 -2.76 -11.79
CA LEU A 132 -4.20 -2.42 -12.44
C LEU A 132 -3.90 -3.35 -13.62
N ASP A 133 -4.23 -4.64 -13.51
CA ASP A 133 -4.03 -5.61 -14.59
C ASP A 133 -4.94 -5.39 -15.80
N GLN A 134 -6.07 -4.70 -15.61
CA GLN A 134 -7.01 -4.38 -16.69
C GLN A 134 -6.60 -3.14 -17.51
N LEU A 135 -5.55 -2.42 -17.10
CA LEU A 135 -5.06 -1.28 -17.89
C LEU A 135 -4.49 -1.76 -19.24
N PRO A 136 -4.57 -0.92 -20.30
CA PRO A 136 -3.98 -1.25 -21.60
C PRO A 136 -2.47 -1.56 -21.54
N SER A 137 -1.79 -0.93 -20.60
CA SER A 137 -0.38 -1.17 -20.24
C SER A 137 -0.28 -1.39 -18.73
N PRO A 138 -0.47 -2.63 -18.25
CA PRO A 138 -0.47 -2.89 -16.82
C PRO A 138 0.91 -2.59 -16.20
N PRO A 139 0.94 -1.80 -15.11
CA PRO A 139 2.20 -1.41 -14.45
C PRO A 139 2.86 -2.59 -13.71
N ARG A 140 4.15 -2.47 -13.40
CA ARG A 140 4.77 -3.25 -12.34
C ARG A 140 4.29 -2.73 -10.99
N VAL A 141 4.11 -3.61 -10.02
CA VAL A 141 3.57 -3.25 -8.71
C VAL A 141 4.52 -3.70 -7.61
N TYR A 142 4.84 -2.80 -6.72
CA TYR A 142 5.70 -3.05 -5.57
C TYR A 142 4.88 -2.91 -4.30
N TRP A 143 4.60 -4.02 -3.65
CA TRP A 143 3.93 -4.06 -2.36
C TRP A 143 4.97 -3.97 -1.25
N LEU A 144 4.94 -2.88 -0.50
CA LEU A 144 5.85 -2.69 0.63
C LEU A 144 5.31 -3.41 1.85
N ALA A 145 6.19 -4.10 2.56
CA ALA A 145 5.81 -4.77 3.80
C ALA A 145 5.21 -3.78 4.80
N VAL A 146 4.15 -4.20 5.48
CA VAL A 146 3.61 -3.49 6.65
C VAL A 146 4.70 -3.43 7.71
N LYS A 147 5.08 -2.21 8.13
CA LYS A 147 6.18 -1.98 9.03
C LYS A 147 5.83 -2.28 10.49
N PRO A 148 6.77 -2.74 11.32
CA PRO A 148 6.62 -2.73 12.77
C PRO A 148 6.61 -1.28 13.30
N SER A 149 6.07 -1.09 14.51
CA SER A 149 6.22 0.17 15.25
C SER A 149 6.15 -0.08 16.75
N LEU A 150 6.70 0.84 17.54
CA LEU A 150 6.63 0.78 19.01
C LEU A 150 5.18 0.92 19.48
N ALA A 151 4.45 1.89 18.91
CA ALA A 151 3.09 2.20 19.29
C ALA A 151 2.09 1.07 18.99
N ARG A 152 2.38 0.24 17.98
CA ARG A 152 1.49 -0.85 17.55
C ARG A 152 2.14 -2.23 17.65
N TRP A 153 3.13 -2.39 18.53
CA TRP A 153 3.86 -3.64 18.64
C TRP A 153 2.97 -4.83 19.02
N SER A 154 1.94 -4.62 19.81
CA SER A 154 0.97 -5.66 20.14
C SER A 154 0.19 -6.21 18.94
N LEU A 155 0.13 -5.45 17.84
CA LEU A 155 -0.55 -5.81 16.59
C LEU A 155 0.40 -6.45 15.57
N TRP A 156 1.71 -6.52 15.88
CA TRP A 156 2.72 -7.03 14.97
C TRP A 156 2.42 -8.43 14.41
N PRO A 157 1.91 -9.41 15.20
CA PRO A 157 1.55 -10.72 14.65
C PRO A 157 0.53 -10.66 13.51
N GLN A 158 -0.47 -9.76 13.57
CA GLN A 158 -1.44 -9.57 12.50
C GLN A 158 -0.79 -8.89 11.28
N MET A 159 0.09 -7.90 11.50
CA MET A 159 0.84 -7.25 10.43
C MET A 159 1.78 -8.23 9.73
N GLN A 160 2.42 -9.15 10.47
CA GLN A 160 3.21 -10.23 9.90
C GLN A 160 2.36 -11.16 9.03
N ALA A 161 1.15 -11.51 9.48
CA ALA A 161 0.23 -12.34 8.69
C ALA A 161 -0.19 -11.64 7.39
N VAL A 162 -0.40 -10.31 7.40
CA VAL A 162 -0.60 -9.53 6.17
C VAL A 162 0.63 -9.63 5.26
N ASN A 163 1.83 -9.42 5.81
CA ASN A 163 3.08 -9.50 5.05
C ASN A 163 3.31 -10.87 4.41
N ASP A 164 3.00 -11.94 5.13
CA ASP A 164 3.10 -13.31 4.60
C ASP A 164 2.10 -13.54 3.46
N GLY A 165 0.87 -13.05 3.61
CA GLY A 165 -0.14 -13.12 2.57
C GLY A 165 0.21 -12.29 1.32
N LEU A 166 0.83 -11.11 1.48
CA LEU A 166 1.33 -10.29 0.37
C LEU A 166 2.50 -10.97 -0.34
N ARG A 167 3.44 -11.53 0.41
CA ARG A 167 4.60 -12.26 -0.14
C ARG A 167 4.16 -13.48 -0.94
N GLU A 168 3.20 -14.25 -0.42
CA GLU A 168 2.64 -15.40 -1.13
C GLU A 168 1.99 -15.00 -2.45
N ARG A 169 1.18 -13.95 -2.48
CA ARG A 169 0.53 -13.45 -3.70
C ARG A 169 1.55 -12.94 -4.71
N ALA A 170 2.52 -12.16 -4.25
CA ALA A 170 3.60 -11.66 -5.11
C ALA A 170 4.38 -12.80 -5.78
N SER A 171 4.65 -13.90 -5.07
CA SER A 171 5.35 -15.06 -5.63
C SER A 171 4.62 -15.75 -6.78
N ARG A 172 3.31 -15.52 -6.91
CA ARG A 172 2.45 -16.13 -7.93
C ARG A 172 2.06 -15.17 -9.07
N HIS A 173 2.42 -13.88 -8.94
CA HIS A 173 2.01 -12.86 -9.90
C HIS A 173 3.22 -12.20 -10.57
N PRO A 174 3.33 -12.24 -11.93
CA PRO A 174 4.55 -11.86 -12.62
C PRO A 174 4.88 -10.35 -12.56
N ARG A 175 3.92 -9.50 -12.20
CA ARG A 175 4.10 -8.06 -12.10
C ARG A 175 4.19 -7.53 -10.67
N ILE A 176 4.02 -8.38 -9.67
CA ILE A 176 4.09 -7.97 -8.27
C ILE A 176 5.44 -8.34 -7.69
N THR A 177 6.08 -7.36 -7.06
CA THR A 177 7.27 -7.55 -6.24
C THR A 177 6.93 -7.17 -4.81
N PHE A 178 7.07 -8.11 -3.88
CA PHE A 178 7.01 -7.81 -2.44
C PHE A 178 8.37 -7.26 -2.00
N VAL A 179 8.37 -6.09 -1.37
CA VAL A 179 9.61 -5.45 -0.87
C VAL A 179 9.58 -5.44 0.65
N ASP A 180 10.50 -6.17 1.25
CA ASP A 180 10.63 -6.25 2.71
C ASP A 180 11.33 -5.01 3.27
N VAL A 181 10.55 -3.99 3.56
CA VAL A 181 10.99 -2.78 4.27
C VAL A 181 10.82 -2.90 5.79
N ALA A 182 10.25 -4.00 6.27
CA ALA A 182 9.94 -4.22 7.69
C ALA A 182 11.10 -4.87 8.47
N THR A 183 11.71 -5.92 7.93
CA THR A 183 12.80 -6.64 8.59
C THR A 183 13.97 -5.73 9.01
N PRO A 184 14.45 -4.77 8.20
CA PRO A 184 15.51 -3.85 8.61
C PRO A 184 15.14 -2.93 9.78
N MET A 185 13.85 -2.79 10.09
CA MET A 185 13.35 -1.97 11.20
C MET A 185 13.35 -2.70 12.54
N LEU A 186 13.68 -3.99 12.55
CA LEU A 186 13.81 -4.80 13.78
C LEU A 186 15.26 -4.84 14.23
N ASN A 187 15.46 -4.92 15.55
CA ASN A 187 16.76 -5.17 16.15
C ASN A 187 17.07 -6.69 16.22
N GLU A 188 18.25 -7.05 16.74
CA GLU A 188 18.70 -8.45 16.88
C GLU A 188 17.77 -9.32 17.76
N GLN A 189 16.99 -8.69 18.64
CA GLN A 189 16.01 -9.36 19.49
C GLN A 189 14.63 -9.47 18.80
N GLY A 190 14.51 -9.04 17.55
CA GLY A 190 13.26 -9.05 16.78
C GLY A 190 12.25 -7.98 17.23
N MET A 191 12.68 -6.97 17.99
CA MET A 191 11.85 -5.85 18.45
C MET A 191 12.02 -4.64 17.52
N PRO A 192 11.02 -3.71 17.43
CA PRO A 192 11.20 -2.48 16.69
C PRO A 192 12.37 -1.66 17.23
N ARG A 193 13.20 -1.15 16.35
CA ARG A 193 14.29 -0.25 16.71
C ARG A 193 13.72 1.08 17.20
N GLU A 194 14.11 1.53 18.38
CA GLU A 194 13.61 2.79 18.99
C GLU A 194 14.12 4.04 18.25
N ASP A 195 15.35 3.98 17.73
CA ASP A 195 16.06 5.12 17.15
C ASP A 195 15.54 5.58 15.78
N ILE A 196 14.58 4.85 15.17
CA ILE A 196 14.06 5.10 13.83
C ILE A 196 12.67 5.73 13.80
N PHE A 197 12.08 5.99 14.96
CA PHE A 197 10.76 6.62 15.09
C PHE A 197 10.86 8.04 15.66
N ILE A 198 9.85 8.86 15.40
CA ILE A 198 9.63 10.10 16.14
C ILE A 198 8.96 9.79 17.47
N ALA A 199 8.68 10.80 18.28
CA ALA A 199 8.21 10.65 19.66
C ALA A 199 6.88 9.87 19.81
N ASP A 200 6.08 9.74 18.75
CA ASP A 200 4.84 8.96 18.78
C ASP A 200 5.06 7.45 18.70
N GLY A 201 6.28 6.99 18.42
CA GLY A 201 6.63 5.59 18.29
C GLY A 201 5.97 4.88 17.11
N LEU A 202 5.31 5.62 16.20
CA LEU A 202 4.60 5.12 15.03
C LEU A 202 5.22 5.58 13.71
N HIS A 203 5.44 6.89 13.57
CA HIS A 203 5.95 7.47 12.35
C HIS A 203 7.47 7.47 12.35
N MET A 204 8.05 7.20 11.19
CA MET A 204 9.50 7.15 11.01
C MET A 204 10.12 8.54 11.05
N ASN A 205 11.31 8.62 11.63
CA ASN A 205 12.22 9.74 11.45
C ASN A 205 13.12 9.53 10.21
N ALA A 206 14.11 10.41 10.03
CA ALA A 206 15.02 10.33 8.87
C ALA A 206 15.74 8.98 8.75
N LYS A 207 16.16 8.38 9.87
CA LYS A 207 16.84 7.06 9.87
C LYS A 207 15.91 5.93 9.43
N GLY A 208 14.62 5.98 9.81
CA GLY A 208 13.64 5.00 9.38
C GLY A 208 13.42 5.04 7.86
N TYR A 209 13.38 6.25 7.28
CA TYR A 209 13.31 6.37 5.82
C TYR A 209 14.61 5.99 5.11
N ASP A 210 15.77 6.15 5.75
CA ASP A 210 17.04 5.61 5.21
C ASP A 210 16.97 4.09 5.03
N LEU A 211 16.42 3.36 6.01
CA LEU A 211 16.22 1.91 5.90
C LEU A 211 15.26 1.54 4.75
N TRP A 212 14.19 2.29 4.60
CA TRP A 212 13.25 2.08 3.49
C TRP A 212 13.91 2.35 2.14
N ARG A 213 14.67 3.43 2.02
CA ARG A 213 15.45 3.73 0.81
C ARG A 213 16.44 2.60 0.50
N GLU A 214 17.18 2.12 1.49
CA GLU A 214 18.18 1.05 1.34
C GLU A 214 17.56 -0.27 0.88
N ALA A 215 16.35 -0.59 1.37
CA ALA A 215 15.64 -1.80 0.97
C ALA A 215 14.99 -1.66 -0.42
N LEU A 216 14.36 -0.53 -0.71
CA LEU A 216 13.52 -0.34 -1.91
C LEU A 216 14.31 0.11 -3.14
N ARG A 217 15.21 1.10 -2.98
CA ARG A 217 15.89 1.74 -4.12
C ARG A 217 16.66 0.76 -5.02
N PRO A 218 17.42 -0.22 -4.50
CA PRO A 218 18.11 -1.18 -5.37
C PRO A 218 17.14 -2.01 -6.20
N VAL A 219 15.99 -2.41 -5.63
CA VAL A 219 14.95 -3.18 -6.33
C VAL A 219 14.36 -2.35 -7.47
N LEU A 220 14.03 -1.08 -7.20
CA LEU A 220 13.50 -0.18 -8.21
C LEU A 220 14.52 0.12 -9.30
N LEU A 221 15.76 0.43 -8.96
CA LEU A 221 16.79 0.73 -9.96
C LEU A 221 17.03 -0.46 -10.89
N GLN A 222 17.05 -1.67 -10.37
CA GLN A 222 17.21 -2.88 -11.18
C GLN A 222 16.09 -3.07 -12.19
N ALA A 223 14.85 -2.73 -11.81
CA ALA A 223 13.67 -3.03 -12.62
C ALA A 223 13.18 -1.83 -13.46
N GLU A 224 13.48 -0.59 -13.05
CA GLU A 224 12.85 0.61 -13.59
C GLU A 224 13.82 1.57 -14.29
N LEU A 225 15.14 1.45 -14.04
CA LEU A 225 16.11 2.41 -14.55
C LEU A 225 16.16 2.44 -16.09
N GLU A 226 15.97 1.31 -16.75
CA GLU A 226 15.95 1.21 -18.20
C GLU A 226 14.78 1.98 -18.86
N PHE A 227 13.73 2.25 -18.09
CA PHE A 227 12.54 2.98 -18.53
C PHE A 227 12.64 4.48 -18.24
N GLU A 228 13.67 4.93 -17.51
CA GLU A 228 13.98 6.36 -17.41
C GLU A 228 14.56 6.83 -18.73
N ARG A 229 13.85 7.73 -19.39
CA ARG A 229 14.36 8.37 -20.59
C ARG A 229 15.47 9.34 -20.19
N ALA A 230 16.58 9.28 -20.88
CA ALA A 230 17.54 10.37 -20.84
C ALA A 230 16.80 11.67 -21.19
N PRO A 231 17.08 12.78 -20.50
CA PRO A 231 16.45 14.07 -20.73
C PRO A 231 16.66 14.57 -22.16
#